data_a9973793d43ca183f9cd3e0bb0692281
#
_entry.id   a9973793d43ca183f9cd3e0bb0692281
#
_cell.length_a   1.000
_cell.length_b   1.000
_cell.length_c   1.000
_cell.angle_alpha   90.00
_cell.angle_beta   90.00
_cell.angle_gamma   90.00
#
_symmetry.space_group_name_H-M   'P 1'
#
loop_
_entity.id
_entity.type
_entity.pdbx_description
1 polymer ?
#
loop_
_entity_poly.entity_id
_entity_poly.type
_entity_poly.pdbx_seq_one_letter_code
_entity_poly.pdbx_strand_id
1 'polypeptide(L)'
;MIHLLPGMLLVPANPVAHYVYLLFHHDPFRGVYQPNAFDLSIEIPYFAILTILSIYGVHRYCLTYLYLKNRGKTPQPQKSFEKLPRITVQLPVYNERYVVERIIEAAINLDYPRELLEIQVLDDSTDDTRGICSQWVGQYASAGYPIKYLHRENRLGFKAGALAEGLKQSTGELVAVFDADFIPPPPILKQMVHYFTDPKVGMVQGRWTWINREYSALTEVEAIMLDGHFVVEHGGRSSSGRFFNFNGTAGMWRRAAIEDAGGWEHDTLTEDTDLSYRAQLKGWKFIYDPSVVCPSELPVEINSFKTQQARWAKGLIQVARKMLPVIWRSEQPLFIKLEATFHLTANLAYPLMILFSLILFPAMIVRFYQGWFQMLYLDLPLFILSTCTVSGFYVVSQRALYPKDWMRRLLYLPFLMATGIGLTVTNGKAVIEALLGIESSFVRTPKYAVERNEEGWERKNYVRRRIGWIPAAELLLAGYFLCAMAYSLSIQNYLTTPFLMLFLVGYAYMGTMSLLQTPLRRLWFSLPAFIRVRTRDIATAPSEG
;
A
#
# COMPACT_ATOMS: atom_id res chain seq x y z
N MET A 1 -1.32 43.59 -54.29
CA MET A 1 -2.74 43.53 -53.87
C MET A 1 -2.92 42.12 -53.26
N ILE A 2 -2.71 42.03 -51.96
CA ILE A 2 -2.84 40.77 -51.20
C ILE A 2 -4.28 40.70 -50.74
N HIS A 3 -5.05 39.78 -51.32
CA HIS A 3 -6.39 39.47 -50.80
C HIS A 3 -6.24 38.74 -49.47
N LEU A 4 -6.37 39.49 -48.38
CA LEU A 4 -6.59 38.92 -47.04
C LEU A 4 -7.99 38.31 -47.01
N LEU A 5 -8.07 37.00 -46.92
CA LEU A 5 -9.31 36.28 -46.60
C LEU A 5 -9.79 36.74 -45.21
N PRO A 6 -11.05 37.22 -45.06
CA PRO A 6 -11.60 37.60 -43.78
C PRO A 6 -11.84 36.32 -42.98
N GLY A 7 -11.02 36.08 -41.94
CA GLY A 7 -11.17 34.95 -41.03
C GLY A 7 -9.86 34.31 -40.52
N MET A 8 -8.72 34.80 -40.97
CA MET A 8 -7.44 34.39 -40.35
C MET A 8 -7.27 35.09 -39.00
N LEU A 9 -7.94 34.54 -37.97
CA LEU A 9 -7.56 34.82 -36.60
C LEU A 9 -6.12 34.35 -36.42
N LEU A 10 -5.26 35.24 -35.91
CA LEU A 10 -3.86 34.97 -35.59
C LEU A 10 -3.79 33.75 -34.67
N VAL A 11 -3.46 32.58 -35.24
CA VAL A 11 -3.16 31.41 -34.46
C VAL A 11 -1.87 31.71 -33.69
N PRO A 12 -1.88 31.67 -32.35
CA PRO A 12 -0.67 31.95 -31.58
C PRO A 12 0.45 31.00 -31.99
N ALA A 13 1.64 31.53 -32.23
CA ALA A 13 2.82 30.73 -32.60
C ALA A 13 3.29 29.80 -31.48
N ASN A 14 2.80 30.01 -30.25
CA ASN A 14 3.06 29.17 -29.11
C ASN A 14 1.97 28.09 -29.02
N PRO A 15 2.35 26.77 -29.02
CA PRO A 15 1.38 25.68 -28.91
C PRO A 15 0.47 25.79 -27.70
N VAL A 16 0.97 26.20 -26.54
CA VAL A 16 0.19 26.36 -25.31
C VAL A 16 -0.85 27.49 -25.48
N ALA A 17 -0.43 28.61 -26.05
CA ALA A 17 -1.34 29.73 -26.35
C ALA A 17 -2.40 29.35 -27.40
N HIS A 18 -2.07 28.51 -28.36
CA HIS A 18 -3.01 27.95 -29.32
C HIS A 18 -4.07 27.09 -28.65
N TYR A 19 -3.69 26.17 -27.76
CA TYR A 19 -4.64 25.36 -26.99
C TYR A 19 -5.52 26.21 -26.08
N VAL A 20 -4.95 27.18 -25.38
CA VAL A 20 -5.71 28.12 -24.55
C VAL A 20 -6.71 28.93 -25.42
N TYR A 21 -6.29 29.37 -26.60
CA TYR A 21 -7.17 30.05 -27.53
C TYR A 21 -8.33 29.15 -27.98
N LEU A 22 -8.07 27.90 -28.36
CA LEU A 22 -9.10 26.93 -28.74
C LEU A 22 -10.08 26.67 -27.60
N LEU A 23 -9.60 26.59 -26.35
CA LEU A 23 -10.43 26.40 -25.17
C LEU A 23 -11.50 27.50 -24.97
N PHE A 24 -11.22 28.74 -25.36
CA PHE A 24 -12.12 29.87 -25.11
C PHE A 24 -12.89 30.38 -26.35
N HIS A 25 -12.51 29.95 -27.57
CA HIS A 25 -13.05 30.53 -28.80
C HIS A 25 -13.79 29.56 -29.71
N HIS A 26 -13.80 28.25 -29.37
CA HIS A 26 -14.55 27.25 -30.14
C HIS A 26 -15.67 26.63 -29.31
N ASP A 27 -16.77 26.27 -29.96
CA ASP A 27 -17.82 25.45 -29.35
C ASP A 27 -17.19 24.11 -28.91
N PRO A 28 -17.14 23.83 -27.60
CA PRO A 28 -16.49 22.63 -27.09
C PRO A 28 -17.13 21.32 -27.57
N PHE A 29 -18.32 21.36 -28.11
CA PHE A 29 -19.05 20.16 -28.54
C PHE A 29 -19.23 20.08 -30.07
N ARG A 30 -18.65 21.01 -30.83
CA ARG A 30 -18.71 20.98 -32.31
C ARG A 30 -18.01 19.72 -32.83
N GLY A 31 -18.74 18.85 -33.53
CA GLY A 31 -18.26 17.57 -34.06
C GLY A 31 -18.58 16.37 -33.18
N VAL A 32 -18.86 16.57 -31.88
CA VAL A 32 -19.33 15.48 -30.99
C VAL A 32 -20.73 15.00 -31.34
N TYR A 33 -21.49 15.84 -32.06
CA TYR A 33 -22.88 15.57 -32.45
C TYR A 33 -23.04 14.55 -33.59
N GLN A 34 -21.94 14.11 -34.22
CA GLN A 34 -21.96 13.08 -35.28
C GLN A 34 -20.88 12.02 -35.10
N PRO A 35 -20.78 11.37 -33.91
CA PRO A 35 -19.85 10.27 -33.70
C PRO A 35 -20.30 9.04 -34.49
N ASN A 36 -19.37 8.32 -35.06
CA ASN A 36 -19.63 7.01 -35.62
C ASN A 36 -19.58 5.92 -34.52
N ALA A 37 -20.09 4.72 -34.85
CA ALA A 37 -20.15 3.63 -33.88
C ALA A 37 -18.75 3.20 -33.35
N PHE A 38 -17.70 3.34 -34.17
CA PHE A 38 -16.33 3.04 -33.77
C PHE A 38 -15.81 4.03 -32.72
N ASP A 39 -16.00 5.34 -32.95
CA ASP A 39 -15.60 6.39 -32.00
C ASP A 39 -16.28 6.19 -30.65
N LEU A 40 -17.59 5.91 -30.66
CA LEU A 40 -18.35 5.64 -29.43
C LEU A 40 -17.87 4.38 -28.70
N SER A 41 -17.46 3.34 -29.43
CA SER A 41 -16.95 2.11 -28.83
C SER A 41 -15.63 2.31 -28.05
N ILE A 42 -14.92 3.40 -28.32
CA ILE A 42 -13.67 3.78 -27.61
C ILE A 42 -13.97 4.83 -26.54
N GLU A 43 -14.70 5.88 -26.87
CA GLU A 43 -14.89 7.01 -25.96
C GLU A 43 -15.83 6.71 -24.80
N ILE A 44 -16.89 5.92 -24.99
CA ILE A 44 -17.79 5.54 -23.90
C ILE A 44 -17.06 4.76 -22.81
N PRO A 45 -16.33 3.65 -23.11
CA PRO A 45 -15.54 2.94 -22.10
C PRO A 45 -14.46 3.83 -21.47
N TYR A 46 -13.80 4.69 -22.25
CA TYR A 46 -12.80 5.63 -21.74
C TYR A 46 -13.39 6.51 -20.63
N PHE A 47 -14.48 7.23 -20.91
CA PHE A 47 -15.11 8.12 -19.92
C PHE A 47 -15.76 7.35 -18.76
N ALA A 48 -16.33 6.20 -19.01
CA ALA A 48 -16.90 5.36 -17.97
C ALA A 48 -15.81 4.94 -16.95
N ILE A 49 -14.67 4.46 -17.44
CA ILE A 49 -13.54 4.06 -16.58
C ILE A 49 -12.97 5.27 -15.83
N LEU A 50 -12.73 6.37 -16.55
CA LEU A 50 -12.19 7.60 -15.95
C LEU A 50 -13.12 8.15 -14.86
N THR A 51 -14.44 8.10 -15.08
CA THR A 51 -15.46 8.50 -14.09
C THR A 51 -15.40 7.60 -12.84
N ILE A 52 -15.33 6.28 -13.01
CA ILE A 52 -15.23 5.35 -11.87
C ILE A 52 -13.94 5.62 -11.08
N LEU A 53 -12.79 5.78 -11.77
CA LEU A 53 -11.52 6.11 -11.11
C LEU A 53 -11.59 7.46 -10.37
N SER A 54 -12.28 8.45 -10.95
CA SER A 54 -12.49 9.76 -10.30
C SER A 54 -13.36 9.65 -9.04
N ILE A 55 -14.34 8.75 -9.01
CA ILE A 55 -15.16 8.49 -7.82
C ILE A 55 -14.29 7.95 -6.68
N TYR A 56 -13.36 7.01 -6.96
CA TYR A 56 -12.37 6.57 -5.97
C TYR A 56 -11.41 7.71 -5.56
N GLY A 57 -11.07 8.59 -6.50
CA GLY A 57 -10.34 9.82 -6.20
C GLY A 57 -11.09 10.71 -5.20
N VAL A 58 -12.36 11.03 -5.47
CA VAL A 58 -13.22 11.84 -4.58
C VAL A 58 -13.31 11.20 -3.19
N HIS A 59 -13.42 9.88 -3.08
CA HIS A 59 -13.39 9.19 -1.78
C HIS A 59 -12.09 9.50 -0.99
N ARG A 60 -10.93 9.56 -1.64
CA ARG A 60 -9.68 9.97 -0.98
C ARG A 60 -9.72 11.42 -0.48
N TYR A 61 -10.37 12.35 -1.20
CA TYR A 61 -10.61 13.70 -0.68
C TYR A 61 -11.48 13.66 0.58
N CYS A 62 -12.54 12.84 0.59
CA CYS A 62 -13.37 12.67 1.77
C CYS A 62 -12.57 12.19 2.98
N LEU A 63 -11.68 11.20 2.82
CA LEU A 63 -10.82 10.72 3.90
C LEU A 63 -9.82 11.79 4.36
N THR A 64 -9.22 12.51 3.41
CA THR A 64 -8.32 13.63 3.73
C THR A 64 -9.04 14.72 4.51
N TYR A 65 -10.25 15.08 4.10
CA TYR A 65 -11.10 16.03 4.82
C TYR A 65 -11.44 15.54 6.23
N LEU A 66 -11.84 14.27 6.38
CA LEU A 66 -12.15 13.68 7.71
C LEU A 66 -10.94 13.69 8.63
N TYR A 67 -9.76 13.37 8.11
CA TYR A 67 -8.51 13.46 8.85
C TYR A 67 -8.24 14.89 9.30
N LEU A 68 -8.29 15.88 8.39
CA LEU A 68 -8.02 17.28 8.70
C LEU A 68 -9.03 17.87 9.69
N LYS A 69 -10.32 17.54 9.53
CA LYS A 69 -11.41 17.97 10.44
C LYS A 69 -11.22 17.46 11.87
N ASN A 70 -10.66 16.26 12.03
CA ASN A 70 -10.45 15.63 13.33
C ASN A 70 -8.98 15.69 13.78
N ARG A 71 -8.13 16.44 13.08
CA ARG A 71 -6.72 16.61 13.40
C ARG A 71 -6.57 17.14 14.83
N GLY A 72 -5.72 16.49 15.62
CA GLY A 72 -5.51 16.83 17.03
C GLY A 72 -6.40 16.07 18.02
N LYS A 73 -7.36 15.28 17.56
CA LYS A 73 -8.11 14.36 18.42
C LYS A 73 -7.34 13.04 18.54
N THR A 74 -6.21 13.07 19.26
CA THR A 74 -5.51 11.83 19.60
C THR A 74 -6.36 11.06 20.61
N PRO A 75 -6.65 9.78 20.38
CA PRO A 75 -7.36 8.97 21.35
C PRO A 75 -6.55 8.93 22.66
N GLN A 76 -7.25 8.93 23.78
CA GLN A 76 -6.65 8.79 25.11
C GLN A 76 -7.39 7.71 25.87
N PRO A 77 -6.71 6.89 26.68
CA PRO A 77 -7.36 5.97 27.59
C PRO A 77 -8.25 6.74 28.58
N GLN A 78 -9.47 6.29 28.78
CA GLN A 78 -10.39 6.93 29.72
C GLN A 78 -9.97 6.75 31.20
N LYS A 79 -9.31 5.62 31.48
CA LYS A 79 -8.80 5.20 32.78
C LYS A 79 -7.49 4.46 32.61
N SER A 80 -6.74 4.29 33.69
CA SER A 80 -5.58 3.41 33.77
C SER A 80 -5.94 2.17 34.59
N PHE A 81 -5.38 1.02 34.20
CA PHE A 81 -5.47 -0.17 35.04
C PHE A 81 -4.69 0.02 36.34
N GLU A 82 -5.30 -0.23 37.48
CA GLU A 82 -4.62 -0.34 38.76
C GLU A 82 -3.80 -1.63 38.85
N LYS A 83 -4.37 -2.74 38.35
CA LYS A 83 -3.69 -4.02 38.18
C LYS A 83 -3.64 -4.34 36.67
N LEU A 84 -2.45 -4.43 36.13
CA LEU A 84 -2.25 -4.72 34.72
C LEU A 84 -2.81 -6.12 34.35
N PRO A 85 -3.49 -6.28 33.22
CA PRO A 85 -3.99 -7.57 32.76
C PRO A 85 -2.85 -8.43 32.22
N ARG A 86 -3.05 -9.72 32.11
CA ARG A 86 -2.11 -10.63 31.46
C ARG A 86 -2.15 -10.45 29.95
N ILE A 87 -0.96 -10.36 29.33
CA ILE A 87 -0.80 -10.19 27.87
C ILE A 87 -0.06 -11.42 27.30
N THR A 88 -0.58 -11.97 26.21
CA THR A 88 0.15 -12.91 25.34
C THR A 88 0.66 -12.16 24.11
N VAL A 89 1.97 -12.20 23.87
CA VAL A 89 2.61 -11.69 22.65
C VAL A 89 2.79 -12.85 21.69
N GLN A 90 2.20 -12.77 20.50
CA GLN A 90 2.31 -13.76 19.43
C GLN A 90 3.25 -13.28 18.33
N LEU A 91 4.28 -14.09 18.05
CA LEU A 91 5.29 -13.85 17.03
C LEU A 91 5.17 -14.93 15.94
N PRO A 92 4.32 -14.72 14.91
CA PRO A 92 4.20 -15.67 13.81
C PRO A 92 5.45 -15.62 12.93
N VAL A 93 6.09 -16.77 12.72
CA VAL A 93 7.35 -16.93 11.98
C VAL A 93 7.21 -17.97 10.88
N TYR A 94 7.72 -17.66 9.68
CA TYR A 94 7.84 -18.64 8.60
C TYR A 94 9.01 -18.32 7.69
N ASN A 95 10.09 -19.12 7.78
CA ASN A 95 11.31 -18.99 6.97
C ASN A 95 11.96 -17.59 7.07
N GLU A 96 12.05 -17.01 8.26
CA GLU A 96 12.52 -15.64 8.56
C GLU A 96 13.93 -15.59 9.16
N ARG A 97 14.84 -16.45 8.68
CA ARG A 97 16.17 -16.70 9.25
C ARG A 97 17.01 -15.44 9.52
N TYR A 98 16.80 -14.36 8.80
CA TYR A 98 17.62 -13.14 8.94
C TYR A 98 17.06 -12.12 9.93
N VAL A 99 15.79 -12.22 10.31
CA VAL A 99 15.10 -11.25 11.17
C VAL A 99 14.54 -11.85 12.46
N VAL A 100 14.48 -13.19 12.57
CA VAL A 100 13.82 -13.85 13.70
C VAL A 100 14.53 -13.61 15.03
N GLU A 101 15.85 -13.54 15.06
CA GLU A 101 16.62 -13.23 16.27
C GLU A 101 16.23 -11.85 16.81
N ARG A 102 16.18 -10.86 15.91
CA ARG A 102 15.85 -9.47 16.23
C ARG A 102 14.46 -9.31 16.86
N ILE A 103 13.44 -10.00 16.34
CA ILE A 103 12.09 -9.94 16.91
C ILE A 103 12.00 -10.65 18.26
N ILE A 104 12.69 -11.79 18.45
CA ILE A 104 12.73 -12.49 19.75
C ILE A 104 13.39 -11.59 20.79
N GLU A 105 14.53 -10.96 20.48
CA GLU A 105 15.20 -10.01 21.37
C GLU A 105 14.33 -8.81 21.71
N ALA A 106 13.66 -8.24 20.71
CA ALA A 106 12.74 -7.12 20.94
C ALA A 106 11.58 -7.50 21.88
N ALA A 107 11.02 -8.70 21.70
CA ALA A 107 9.93 -9.21 22.54
C ALA A 107 10.37 -9.51 23.99
N ILE A 108 11.57 -10.03 24.20
CA ILE A 108 12.14 -10.25 25.54
C ILE A 108 12.38 -8.95 26.29
N ASN A 109 12.69 -7.87 25.58
CA ASN A 109 12.97 -6.55 26.14
C ASN A 109 11.72 -5.67 26.30
N LEU A 110 10.51 -6.21 26.10
CA LEU A 110 9.27 -5.48 26.36
C LEU A 110 9.13 -5.09 27.82
N ASP A 111 8.83 -3.82 28.07
CA ASP A 111 8.62 -3.28 29.41
C ASP A 111 7.22 -3.63 29.92
N TYR A 112 7.10 -4.89 30.43
CA TYR A 112 5.88 -5.39 31.06
C TYR A 112 6.26 -6.38 32.18
N PRO A 113 5.46 -6.49 33.30
CA PRO A 113 5.76 -7.45 34.37
C PRO A 113 5.83 -8.88 33.82
N ARG A 114 6.94 -9.57 34.10
CA ARG A 114 7.20 -10.91 33.53
C ARG A 114 6.14 -11.94 33.92
N GLU A 115 5.59 -11.83 35.11
CA GLU A 115 4.54 -12.70 35.64
C GLU A 115 3.18 -12.49 34.93
N LEU A 116 3.00 -11.34 34.27
CA LEU A 116 1.81 -10.99 33.47
C LEU A 116 2.06 -11.07 31.96
N LEU A 117 3.26 -11.45 31.54
CA LEU A 117 3.64 -11.56 30.13
C LEU A 117 3.77 -13.02 29.73
N GLU A 118 3.33 -13.36 28.55
CA GLU A 118 3.58 -14.64 27.87
C GLU A 118 4.00 -14.33 26.43
N ILE A 119 5.13 -14.88 25.98
CA ILE A 119 5.61 -14.72 24.61
C ILE A 119 5.52 -16.07 23.90
N GLN A 120 4.85 -16.13 22.76
CA GLN A 120 4.70 -17.31 21.92
C GLN A 120 5.39 -17.08 20.58
N VAL A 121 6.44 -17.85 20.29
CA VAL A 121 7.05 -17.94 18.95
C VAL A 121 6.29 -19.03 18.20
N LEU A 122 5.46 -18.62 17.22
CA LEU A 122 4.58 -19.48 16.44
C LEU A 122 5.27 -19.80 15.11
N ASP A 123 5.97 -20.91 15.06
CA ASP A 123 6.87 -21.26 13.97
C ASP A 123 6.28 -22.32 13.03
N ASP A 124 6.15 -21.94 11.76
CA ASP A 124 5.76 -22.81 10.64
C ASP A 124 6.94 -23.08 9.69
N SER A 125 8.19 -22.77 10.08
CA SER A 125 9.35 -22.77 9.20
C SER A 125 9.77 -24.17 8.78
N THR A 126 10.26 -24.25 7.54
CA THR A 126 10.79 -25.46 6.90
C THR A 126 12.28 -25.35 6.55
N ASP A 127 12.90 -24.21 6.86
CA ASP A 127 14.33 -23.92 6.68
C ASP A 127 15.05 -23.79 8.03
N ASP A 128 16.29 -23.32 8.03
CA ASP A 128 17.14 -23.15 9.22
C ASP A 128 16.52 -22.25 10.30
N THR A 129 15.49 -21.48 9.98
CA THR A 129 14.76 -20.63 10.94
C THR A 129 14.25 -21.43 12.12
N ARG A 130 13.81 -22.70 11.89
CA ARG A 130 13.34 -23.61 12.93
C ARG A 130 14.41 -23.84 14.01
N GLY A 131 15.64 -24.12 13.57
CA GLY A 131 16.77 -24.33 14.49
C GLY A 131 17.10 -23.07 15.29
N ILE A 132 17.12 -21.91 14.61
CA ILE A 132 17.37 -20.61 15.23
C ILE A 132 16.30 -20.31 16.30
N CYS A 133 15.02 -20.42 15.96
CA CYS A 133 13.92 -20.19 16.90
C CYS A 133 14.02 -21.10 18.14
N SER A 134 14.22 -22.40 17.93
CA SER A 134 14.32 -23.37 19.02
C SER A 134 15.49 -23.06 19.95
N GLN A 135 16.66 -22.71 19.40
CA GLN A 135 17.84 -22.35 20.18
C GLN A 135 17.63 -21.09 21.02
N TRP A 136 17.18 -20.00 20.39
CA TRP A 136 16.98 -18.72 21.08
C TRP A 136 15.88 -18.81 22.15
N VAL A 137 14.74 -19.44 21.83
CA VAL A 137 13.68 -19.64 22.82
C VAL A 137 14.15 -20.52 23.97
N GLY A 138 14.88 -21.62 23.70
CA GLY A 138 15.44 -22.47 24.72
C GLY A 138 16.40 -21.74 25.67
N GLN A 139 17.26 -20.89 25.12
CA GLN A 139 18.18 -20.07 25.90
C GLN A 139 17.44 -19.09 26.83
N TYR A 140 16.45 -18.34 26.33
CA TYR A 140 15.71 -17.37 27.13
C TYR A 140 14.77 -18.04 28.12
N ALA A 141 14.12 -19.16 27.77
CA ALA A 141 13.28 -19.91 28.68
C ALA A 141 14.11 -20.48 29.87
N SER A 142 15.32 -20.97 29.59
CA SER A 142 16.26 -21.42 30.64
C SER A 142 16.74 -20.27 31.54
N ALA A 143 16.77 -19.06 31.04
CA ALA A 143 17.08 -17.85 31.80
C ALA A 143 15.85 -17.28 32.55
N GLY A 144 14.71 -17.99 32.57
CA GLY A 144 13.49 -17.62 33.31
C GLY A 144 12.61 -16.59 32.62
N TYR A 145 12.75 -16.38 31.30
CA TYR A 145 11.83 -15.54 30.54
C TYR A 145 10.52 -16.29 30.19
N PRO A 146 9.36 -15.61 30.17
CA PRO A 146 8.06 -16.25 29.90
C PRO A 146 7.83 -16.48 28.40
N ILE A 147 8.74 -17.18 27.73
CA ILE A 147 8.73 -17.45 26.29
C ILE A 147 8.52 -18.93 25.99
N LYS A 148 7.68 -19.24 25.00
CA LYS A 148 7.35 -20.58 24.53
C LYS A 148 7.59 -20.71 23.03
N TYR A 149 8.09 -21.87 22.61
CA TYR A 149 8.23 -22.26 21.22
C TYR A 149 7.08 -23.18 20.81
N LEU A 150 6.28 -22.78 19.84
CA LEU A 150 5.16 -23.53 19.29
C LEU A 150 5.41 -23.79 17.80
N HIS A 151 5.90 -24.98 17.48
CA HIS A 151 6.13 -25.38 16.10
C HIS A 151 4.97 -26.22 15.57
N ARG A 152 4.56 -25.95 14.31
CA ARG A 152 3.56 -26.74 13.60
C ARG A 152 4.20 -27.41 12.39
N GLU A 153 4.01 -28.72 12.27
CA GLU A 153 4.48 -29.46 11.09
C GLU A 153 3.60 -29.21 9.87
N ASN A 154 2.29 -29.04 10.07
CA ASN A 154 1.39 -28.63 9.02
C ASN A 154 1.20 -27.12 9.06
N ARG A 155 1.23 -26.50 7.90
CA ARG A 155 1.04 -25.06 7.74
C ARG A 155 -0.41 -24.70 7.36
N LEU A 156 -1.40 -25.48 7.85
CA LEU A 156 -2.80 -25.24 7.53
C LEU A 156 -3.23 -23.85 8.01
N GLY A 157 -3.84 -23.08 7.11
CA GLY A 157 -4.29 -21.72 7.40
C GLY A 157 -3.17 -20.69 7.53
N PHE A 158 -1.92 -21.03 7.19
CA PHE A 158 -0.78 -20.10 7.20
C PHE A 158 -0.67 -19.32 8.53
N LYS A 159 -0.50 -17.97 8.44
CA LYS A 159 -0.41 -17.09 9.61
C LYS A 159 -1.68 -17.13 10.47
N ALA A 160 -2.86 -17.06 9.86
CA ALA A 160 -4.13 -17.18 10.59
C ALA A 160 -4.23 -18.45 11.41
N GLY A 161 -3.82 -19.59 10.80
CA GLY A 161 -3.76 -20.88 11.50
C GLY A 161 -2.74 -20.91 12.64
N ALA A 162 -1.57 -20.26 12.48
CA ALA A 162 -0.58 -20.13 13.55
C ALA A 162 -1.12 -19.30 14.73
N LEU A 163 -1.72 -18.14 14.45
CA LEU A 163 -2.34 -17.29 15.46
C LEU A 163 -3.49 -17.99 16.18
N ALA A 164 -4.34 -18.72 15.44
CA ALA A 164 -5.44 -19.50 16.02
C ALA A 164 -4.94 -20.60 16.97
N GLU A 165 -3.89 -21.33 16.58
CA GLU A 165 -3.31 -22.38 17.43
C GLU A 165 -2.64 -21.79 18.66
N GLY A 166 -1.87 -20.69 18.50
CA GLY A 166 -1.31 -19.96 19.62
C GLY A 166 -2.37 -19.41 20.58
N LEU A 167 -3.51 -18.95 20.05
CA LEU A 167 -4.62 -18.42 20.87
C LEU A 167 -5.22 -19.49 21.78
N LYS A 168 -5.35 -20.74 21.31
CA LYS A 168 -5.85 -21.86 22.14
C LYS A 168 -4.98 -22.11 23.37
N GLN A 169 -3.67 -21.90 23.23
CA GLN A 169 -2.68 -22.13 24.29
C GLN A 169 -2.32 -20.85 25.06
N SER A 170 -2.90 -19.70 24.67
CA SER A 170 -2.62 -18.41 25.31
C SER A 170 -3.32 -18.27 26.65
N THR A 171 -2.66 -17.59 27.59
CA THR A 171 -3.20 -17.31 28.93
C THR A 171 -3.58 -15.84 29.12
N GLY A 172 -3.23 -14.98 28.14
CA GLY A 172 -3.50 -13.54 28.21
C GLY A 172 -4.96 -13.19 27.94
N GLU A 173 -5.47 -12.20 28.67
CA GLU A 173 -6.74 -11.54 28.40
C GLU A 173 -6.63 -10.65 27.15
N LEU A 174 -5.41 -10.16 26.90
CA LEU A 174 -5.04 -9.39 25.72
C LEU A 174 -4.00 -10.13 24.92
N VAL A 175 -4.04 -9.99 23.59
CA VAL A 175 -3.14 -10.64 22.64
C VAL A 175 -2.50 -9.58 21.75
N ALA A 176 -1.20 -9.38 21.87
CA ALA A 176 -0.41 -8.52 20.99
C ALA A 176 0.22 -9.34 19.87
N VAL A 177 0.22 -8.84 18.64
CA VAL A 177 0.79 -9.54 17.49
C VAL A 177 1.90 -8.69 16.85
N PHE A 178 3.09 -9.31 16.65
CA PHE A 178 4.21 -8.68 15.96
C PHE A 178 4.79 -9.65 14.94
N ASP A 179 4.82 -9.22 13.67
CA ASP A 179 5.47 -9.97 12.58
C ASP A 179 7.00 -9.96 12.74
N ALA A 180 7.68 -10.93 12.18
CA ALA A 180 9.12 -11.15 12.36
C ALA A 180 10.01 -9.99 11.89
N ASP A 181 9.52 -9.14 10.99
CA ASP A 181 10.23 -7.98 10.47
C ASP A 181 10.01 -6.68 11.26
N PHE A 182 9.27 -6.74 12.37
CA PHE A 182 9.01 -5.63 13.28
C PHE A 182 9.99 -5.60 14.46
N ILE A 183 10.18 -4.39 15.02
CA ILE A 183 10.98 -4.17 16.21
C ILE A 183 10.10 -3.42 17.23
N PRO A 184 9.25 -4.13 18.00
CA PRO A 184 8.41 -3.47 18.98
C PRO A 184 9.26 -2.77 20.05
N PRO A 185 9.07 -1.44 20.25
CA PRO A 185 9.78 -0.72 21.29
C PRO A 185 9.38 -1.22 22.68
N PRO A 186 10.28 -1.19 23.69
CA PRO A 186 9.97 -1.68 25.03
C PRO A 186 8.64 -1.18 25.62
N PRO A 187 8.24 0.11 25.56
CA PRO A 187 7.02 0.61 26.21
C PRO A 187 5.73 0.31 25.44
N ILE A 188 5.76 -0.32 24.25
CA ILE A 188 4.62 -0.44 23.34
C ILE A 188 3.38 -1.08 24.00
N LEU A 189 3.56 -2.10 24.83
CA LEU A 189 2.44 -2.78 25.51
C LEU A 189 1.78 -1.84 26.53
N LYS A 190 2.58 -1.08 27.31
CA LYS A 190 2.07 -0.11 28.28
C LYS A 190 1.35 1.04 27.60
N GLN A 191 1.78 1.46 26.43
CA GLN A 191 1.12 2.51 25.64
C GLN A 191 -0.27 2.09 25.16
N MET A 192 -0.47 0.78 24.89
CA MET A 192 -1.75 0.26 24.35
C MET A 192 -2.71 -0.25 25.43
N VAL A 193 -2.20 -0.83 26.52
CA VAL A 193 -2.99 -1.62 27.45
C VAL A 193 -4.13 -0.84 28.09
N HIS A 194 -3.92 0.42 28.41
CA HIS A 194 -4.89 1.23 29.15
C HIS A 194 -6.16 1.58 28.35
N TYR A 195 -6.15 1.47 27.02
CA TYR A 195 -7.37 1.60 26.21
C TYR A 195 -8.40 0.50 26.52
N PHE A 196 -7.94 -0.67 26.96
CA PHE A 196 -8.80 -1.81 27.29
C PHE A 196 -9.50 -1.69 28.63
N THR A 197 -9.34 -0.58 29.36
CA THR A 197 -10.21 -0.23 30.50
C THR A 197 -11.66 0.01 30.07
N ASP A 198 -11.90 0.43 28.81
CA ASP A 198 -13.23 0.36 28.20
C ASP A 198 -13.49 -1.09 27.74
N PRO A 199 -14.50 -1.79 28.33
CA PRO A 199 -14.79 -3.19 27.99
C PRO A 199 -15.24 -3.40 26.54
N LYS A 200 -15.65 -2.32 25.85
CA LYS A 200 -16.07 -2.35 24.45
C LYS A 200 -14.89 -2.27 23.48
N VAL A 201 -13.70 -1.92 23.94
CA VAL A 201 -12.52 -1.88 23.07
C VAL A 201 -12.05 -3.30 22.79
N GLY A 202 -12.13 -3.68 21.51
CA GLY A 202 -11.72 -4.98 21.00
C GLY A 202 -10.29 -5.01 20.44
N MET A 203 -9.82 -3.87 19.88
CA MET A 203 -8.51 -3.80 19.25
C MET A 203 -7.90 -2.40 19.35
N VAL A 204 -6.59 -2.35 19.53
CA VAL A 204 -5.77 -1.13 19.47
C VAL A 204 -4.68 -1.34 18.42
N GLN A 205 -4.61 -0.46 17.40
CA GLN A 205 -3.61 -0.46 16.34
C GLN A 205 -2.61 0.68 16.53
N GLY A 206 -1.31 0.36 16.52
CA GLY A 206 -0.22 1.32 16.42
C GLY A 206 0.13 1.66 14.96
N ARG A 207 0.92 2.70 14.77
CA ARG A 207 1.41 3.14 13.46
C ARG A 207 2.76 2.46 13.12
N TRP A 208 2.89 1.98 11.89
CA TRP A 208 4.18 1.48 11.41
C TRP A 208 5.14 2.62 11.08
N THR A 209 6.43 2.38 11.29
CA THR A 209 7.53 3.23 10.85
C THR A 209 8.59 2.37 10.16
N TRP A 210 9.56 2.99 9.48
CA TRP A 210 10.42 2.28 8.54
C TRP A 210 11.89 2.42 8.95
N ILE A 211 12.56 1.28 9.19
CA ILE A 211 13.98 1.25 9.59
C ILE A 211 14.91 1.48 8.40
N ASN A 212 14.47 1.12 7.19
CA ASN A 212 15.26 1.18 5.95
C ASN A 212 14.66 2.12 4.90
N ARG A 213 13.94 3.16 5.33
CA ARG A 213 13.27 4.11 4.44
C ARG A 213 14.20 4.70 3.38
N GLU A 214 15.38 5.13 3.79
CA GLU A 214 16.36 5.85 2.95
C GLU A 214 17.24 4.90 2.11
N TYR A 215 16.96 3.59 2.13
CA TYR A 215 17.76 2.60 1.44
C TYR A 215 17.75 2.74 -0.09
N SER A 216 16.61 3.10 -0.68
CA SER A 216 16.45 3.28 -2.13
C SER A 216 15.23 4.14 -2.46
N ALA A 217 15.12 4.59 -3.74
CA ALA A 217 13.92 5.26 -4.21
C ALA A 217 12.66 4.39 -4.07
N LEU A 218 12.78 3.06 -4.21
CA LEU A 218 11.69 2.12 -4.00
C LEU A 218 11.20 2.16 -2.56
N THR A 219 12.11 2.04 -1.58
CA THR A 219 11.74 2.05 -0.15
C THR A 219 11.20 3.41 0.29
N GLU A 220 11.69 4.53 -0.27
CA GLU A 220 11.13 5.85 0.01
C GLU A 220 9.69 5.98 -0.53
N VAL A 221 9.43 5.53 -1.76
CA VAL A 221 8.09 5.54 -2.34
C VAL A 221 7.13 4.65 -1.54
N GLU A 222 7.57 3.47 -1.15
CA GLU A 222 6.80 2.53 -0.36
C GLU A 222 6.48 3.10 1.03
N ALA A 223 7.45 3.76 1.67
CA ALA A 223 7.24 4.49 2.92
C ALA A 223 6.19 5.60 2.76
N ILE A 224 6.26 6.41 1.70
CA ILE A 224 5.27 7.47 1.43
C ILE A 224 3.86 6.87 1.23
N MET A 225 3.74 5.76 0.49
CA MET A 225 2.47 5.05 0.28
C MET A 225 1.84 4.62 1.62
N LEU A 226 2.62 3.96 2.47
CA LEU A 226 2.16 3.44 3.75
C LEU A 226 1.95 4.55 4.79
N ASP A 227 2.77 5.61 4.79
CA ASP A 227 2.52 6.81 5.59
C ASP A 227 1.14 7.43 5.27
N GLY A 228 0.76 7.47 3.99
CA GLY A 228 -0.57 7.91 3.55
C GLY A 228 -1.68 7.04 4.14
N HIS A 229 -1.51 5.74 4.09
CA HIS A 229 -2.44 4.76 4.65
C HIS A 229 -2.63 4.96 6.17
N PHE A 230 -1.55 5.02 6.94
CA PHE A 230 -1.65 5.17 8.40
C PHE A 230 -2.15 6.56 8.81
N VAL A 231 -1.64 7.64 8.21
CA VAL A 231 -1.99 9.00 8.64
C VAL A 231 -3.39 9.38 8.19
N VAL A 232 -3.68 9.27 6.90
CA VAL A 232 -4.92 9.79 6.33
C VAL A 232 -6.04 8.76 6.38
N GLU A 233 -5.80 7.53 5.90
CA GLU A 233 -6.87 6.54 5.83
C GLU A 233 -7.25 6.02 7.21
N HIS A 234 -6.30 5.49 7.99
CA HIS A 234 -6.58 5.03 9.36
C HIS A 234 -6.97 6.19 10.26
N GLY A 235 -6.23 7.32 10.22
CA GLY A 235 -6.55 8.50 10.99
C GLY A 235 -7.94 9.06 10.68
N GLY A 236 -8.30 9.13 9.41
CA GLY A 236 -9.62 9.61 8.97
C GLY A 236 -10.76 8.67 9.36
N ARG A 237 -10.60 7.35 9.16
CA ARG A 237 -11.60 6.34 9.50
C ARG A 237 -11.81 6.26 11.01
N SER A 238 -10.75 6.05 11.78
CA SER A 238 -10.81 5.90 13.24
C SER A 238 -11.40 7.14 13.91
N SER A 239 -10.89 8.33 13.60
CA SER A 239 -11.34 9.58 14.23
C SER A 239 -12.77 9.99 13.89
N SER A 240 -13.36 9.42 12.85
CA SER A 240 -14.72 9.69 12.36
C SER A 240 -15.72 8.57 12.65
N GLY A 241 -15.33 7.55 13.41
CA GLY A 241 -16.20 6.42 13.78
C GLY A 241 -16.53 5.47 12.63
N ARG A 242 -15.68 5.44 11.61
CA ARG A 242 -15.78 4.47 10.49
C ARG A 242 -15.01 3.21 10.80
N PHE A 243 -15.41 2.11 10.17
CA PHE A 243 -14.67 0.86 10.30
C PHE A 243 -13.29 0.97 9.64
N PHE A 244 -12.29 0.42 10.30
CA PHE A 244 -10.95 0.26 9.79
C PHE A 244 -10.37 -1.10 10.21
N ASN A 245 -9.33 -1.55 9.55
CA ASN A 245 -8.75 -2.87 9.81
C ASN A 245 -7.56 -2.81 10.75
N PHE A 246 -7.35 -3.88 11.50
CA PHE A 246 -6.05 -4.25 12.00
C PHE A 246 -5.14 -4.59 10.81
N ASN A 247 -3.89 -4.16 10.84
CA ASN A 247 -2.94 -4.38 9.73
C ASN A 247 -2.11 -5.66 9.91
N GLY A 248 -2.62 -6.63 10.64
CA GLY A 248 -1.98 -7.92 10.86
C GLY A 248 -0.90 -7.93 11.94
N THR A 249 -0.40 -6.75 12.37
CA THR A 249 0.73 -6.63 13.29
C THR A 249 0.77 -5.26 13.97
N ALA A 250 1.66 -5.09 14.95
CA ALA A 250 1.86 -3.85 15.71
C ALA A 250 0.57 -3.34 16.36
N GLY A 251 -0.19 -4.25 16.94
CA GLY A 251 -1.41 -3.93 17.67
C GLY A 251 -1.76 -5.01 18.67
N MET A 252 -2.79 -4.71 19.47
CA MET A 252 -3.24 -5.54 20.58
C MET A 252 -4.75 -5.78 20.48
N TRP A 253 -5.17 -6.98 20.70
CA TRP A 253 -6.56 -7.42 20.70
C TRP A 253 -7.03 -7.81 22.10
N ARG A 254 -8.29 -7.57 22.40
CA ARG A 254 -8.98 -8.28 23.47
C ARG A 254 -9.29 -9.69 22.98
N ARG A 255 -8.84 -10.74 23.72
CA ARG A 255 -9.08 -12.14 23.38
C ARG A 255 -10.58 -12.42 23.13
N ALA A 256 -11.45 -11.92 24.01
CA ALA A 256 -12.89 -12.08 23.88
C ALA A 256 -13.45 -11.48 22.58
N ALA A 257 -12.83 -10.42 22.02
CA ALA A 257 -13.24 -9.85 20.74
C ALA A 257 -12.87 -10.75 19.57
N ILE A 258 -11.71 -11.41 19.62
CA ILE A 258 -11.31 -12.42 18.60
C ILE A 258 -12.28 -13.60 18.65
N GLU A 259 -12.56 -14.12 19.85
CA GLU A 259 -13.42 -15.30 20.04
C GLU A 259 -14.87 -15.01 19.66
N ASP A 260 -15.44 -13.89 20.10
CA ASP A 260 -16.81 -13.46 19.73
C ASP A 260 -16.97 -13.24 18.21
N ALA A 261 -15.93 -12.74 17.54
CA ALA A 261 -15.94 -12.58 16.08
C ALA A 261 -15.77 -13.91 15.32
N GLY A 262 -15.63 -15.05 15.98
CA GLY A 262 -15.46 -16.37 15.36
C GLY A 262 -14.01 -16.82 15.19
N GLY A 263 -13.04 -16.09 15.76
CA GLY A 263 -11.61 -16.43 15.70
C GLY A 263 -10.93 -16.04 14.38
N TRP A 264 -9.68 -16.46 14.25
CA TRP A 264 -8.89 -16.28 13.03
C TRP A 264 -9.35 -17.26 11.95
N GLU A 265 -9.84 -16.75 10.83
CA GLU A 265 -10.22 -17.53 9.65
C GLU A 265 -9.15 -17.38 8.56
N HIS A 266 -9.03 -18.39 7.68
CA HIS A 266 -7.97 -18.46 6.66
C HIS A 266 -8.49 -18.60 5.22
N ASP A 267 -9.76 -18.29 5.03
CA ASP A 267 -10.43 -18.29 3.73
C ASP A 267 -10.13 -17.04 2.89
N THR A 268 -9.41 -16.07 3.46
CA THR A 268 -8.90 -14.88 2.77
C THR A 268 -7.41 -14.70 3.02
N LEU A 269 -6.71 -14.01 2.10
CA LEU A 269 -5.27 -13.71 2.24
C LEU A 269 -4.97 -12.52 3.18
N THR A 270 -6.02 -11.88 3.73
CA THR A 270 -5.96 -10.79 4.71
C THR A 270 -6.89 -11.12 5.87
N GLU A 271 -6.48 -12.13 6.64
CA GLU A 271 -7.17 -12.63 7.83
C GLU A 271 -7.44 -11.54 8.87
N ASP A 272 -6.56 -10.55 8.92
CA ASP A 272 -6.61 -9.39 9.78
C ASP A 272 -7.79 -8.46 9.43
N THR A 273 -7.95 -8.17 8.14
CA THR A 273 -9.06 -7.35 7.64
C THR A 273 -10.39 -8.08 7.81
N ASP A 274 -10.45 -9.37 7.52
CA ASP A 274 -11.63 -10.19 7.70
C ASP A 274 -12.11 -10.18 9.17
N LEU A 275 -11.21 -10.54 10.10
CA LEU A 275 -11.50 -10.52 11.54
C LEU A 275 -11.92 -9.12 12.00
N SER A 276 -11.26 -8.06 11.48
CA SER A 276 -11.57 -6.68 11.85
C SER A 276 -13.00 -6.29 11.50
N TYR A 277 -13.47 -6.63 10.32
CA TYR A 277 -14.85 -6.34 9.92
C TYR A 277 -15.86 -7.18 10.69
N ARG A 278 -15.58 -8.48 10.94
CA ARG A 278 -16.45 -9.34 11.75
C ARG A 278 -16.60 -8.82 13.19
N ALA A 279 -15.49 -8.41 13.81
CA ALA A 279 -15.51 -7.88 15.17
C ALA A 279 -16.27 -6.55 15.28
N GLN A 280 -16.05 -5.61 14.36
CA GLN A 280 -16.74 -4.31 14.37
C GLN A 280 -18.24 -4.46 14.08
N LEU A 281 -18.66 -5.42 13.25
CA LEU A 281 -20.07 -5.75 13.04
C LEU A 281 -20.73 -6.31 14.31
N LYS A 282 -19.99 -6.94 15.21
CA LYS A 282 -20.43 -7.36 16.54
C LYS A 282 -20.49 -6.21 17.57
N GLY A 283 -20.07 -5.02 17.17
CA GLY A 283 -20.09 -3.81 18.02
C GLY A 283 -18.81 -3.54 18.79
N TRP A 284 -17.72 -4.29 18.54
CA TRP A 284 -16.42 -4.01 19.13
C TRP A 284 -15.84 -2.70 18.60
N LYS A 285 -15.33 -1.86 19.50
CA LYS A 285 -14.65 -0.62 19.17
C LYS A 285 -13.19 -0.87 18.86
N PHE A 286 -12.71 -0.20 17.82
CA PHE A 286 -11.30 -0.20 17.45
C PHE A 286 -10.69 1.18 17.70
N ILE A 287 -9.47 1.20 18.21
CA ILE A 287 -8.70 2.41 18.48
C ILE A 287 -7.46 2.39 17.57
N TYR A 288 -7.22 3.48 16.86
CA TYR A 288 -5.96 3.72 16.19
C TYR A 288 -5.21 4.83 16.90
N ASP A 289 -4.06 4.51 17.49
CA ASP A 289 -3.19 5.49 18.14
C ASP A 289 -1.94 5.74 17.28
N PRO A 290 -1.88 6.88 16.57
CA PRO A 290 -0.73 7.21 15.73
C PRO A 290 0.55 7.53 16.51
N SER A 291 0.47 7.79 17.82
CA SER A 291 1.63 8.07 18.68
C SER A 291 2.37 6.79 19.10
N VAL A 292 1.67 5.65 19.13
CA VAL A 292 2.28 4.34 19.35
C VAL A 292 2.90 3.84 18.03
N VAL A 293 4.23 3.86 17.96
CA VAL A 293 4.96 3.52 16.75
C VAL A 293 5.69 2.20 16.87
N CYS A 294 5.72 1.43 15.79
CA CYS A 294 6.46 0.19 15.69
C CYS A 294 7.28 0.14 14.40
N PRO A 295 8.62 0.17 14.48
CA PRO A 295 9.49 0.09 13.30
C PRO A 295 9.41 -1.25 12.59
N SER A 296 9.47 -1.22 11.25
CA SER A 296 9.42 -2.38 10.37
C SER A 296 10.37 -2.23 9.19
N GLU A 297 10.73 -3.34 8.57
CA GLU A 297 11.56 -3.39 7.38
C GLU A 297 10.70 -3.39 6.10
N LEU A 298 10.95 -2.44 5.19
CA LEU A 298 10.34 -2.41 3.86
C LEU A 298 11.06 -3.39 2.91
N PRO A 299 10.34 -4.02 1.96
CA PRO A 299 10.95 -4.78 0.88
C PRO A 299 11.96 -3.97 0.07
N VAL A 300 13.17 -4.47 -0.06
CA VAL A 300 14.26 -3.83 -0.83
C VAL A 300 14.34 -4.32 -2.28
N GLU A 301 13.60 -5.37 -2.60
CA GLU A 301 13.59 -6.05 -3.91
C GLU A 301 12.22 -5.91 -4.55
N ILE A 302 12.22 -5.51 -5.84
CA ILE A 302 11.00 -5.16 -6.57
C ILE A 302 9.99 -6.31 -6.67
N ASN A 303 10.44 -7.57 -6.83
CA ASN A 303 9.53 -8.71 -6.93
C ASN A 303 8.92 -9.06 -5.56
N SER A 304 9.65 -8.82 -4.48
CA SER A 304 9.15 -8.92 -3.11
C SER A 304 8.05 -7.89 -2.85
N PHE A 305 8.28 -6.62 -3.24
CA PHE A 305 7.30 -5.56 -3.19
C PHE A 305 6.04 -5.89 -4.01
N LYS A 306 6.19 -6.28 -5.27
CA LYS A 306 5.07 -6.70 -6.12
C LYS A 306 4.26 -7.86 -5.53
N THR A 307 4.94 -8.85 -4.95
CA THR A 307 4.29 -10.00 -4.30
C THR A 307 3.48 -9.58 -3.09
N GLN A 308 4.01 -8.68 -2.27
CA GLN A 308 3.32 -8.12 -1.10
C GLN A 308 2.07 -7.34 -1.52
N GLN A 309 2.21 -6.43 -2.49
CA GLN A 309 1.12 -5.62 -3.00
C GLN A 309 0.01 -6.47 -3.64
N ALA A 310 0.37 -7.49 -4.43
CA ALA A 310 -0.58 -8.43 -5.03
C ALA A 310 -1.35 -9.22 -3.97
N ARG A 311 -0.69 -9.65 -2.90
CA ARG A 311 -1.33 -10.36 -1.78
C ARG A 311 -2.36 -9.47 -1.09
N TRP A 312 -2.00 -8.23 -0.78
CA TRP A 312 -2.93 -7.27 -0.17
C TRP A 312 -4.10 -6.95 -1.10
N ALA A 313 -3.83 -6.72 -2.38
CA ALA A 313 -4.89 -6.45 -3.36
C ALA A 313 -5.87 -7.63 -3.50
N LYS A 314 -5.35 -8.86 -3.59
CA LYS A 314 -6.17 -10.09 -3.67
C LYS A 314 -6.99 -10.30 -2.42
N GLY A 315 -6.34 -10.22 -1.24
CA GLY A 315 -7.00 -10.45 0.05
C GLY A 315 -8.12 -9.46 0.32
N LEU A 316 -7.92 -8.18 0.03
CA LEU A 316 -8.95 -7.16 0.25
C LEU A 316 -10.20 -7.41 -0.62
N ILE A 317 -10.04 -7.86 -1.87
CA ILE A 317 -11.18 -8.25 -2.73
C ILE A 317 -11.85 -9.53 -2.26
N GLN A 318 -11.10 -10.50 -1.72
CA GLN A 318 -11.68 -11.69 -1.09
C GLN A 318 -12.57 -11.30 0.11
N VAL A 319 -12.06 -10.41 0.98
CA VAL A 319 -12.86 -9.85 2.09
C VAL A 319 -14.06 -9.06 1.57
N ALA A 320 -13.92 -8.28 0.51
CA ALA A 320 -15.05 -7.58 -0.11
C ALA A 320 -16.17 -8.55 -0.51
N ARG A 321 -15.82 -9.63 -1.20
CA ARG A 321 -16.81 -10.66 -1.61
C ARG A 321 -17.51 -11.33 -0.43
N LYS A 322 -16.77 -11.58 0.66
CA LYS A 322 -17.28 -12.21 1.88
C LYS A 322 -18.13 -11.23 2.70
N MET A 323 -17.63 -10.04 2.95
CA MET A 323 -18.17 -9.15 3.98
C MET A 323 -19.16 -8.10 3.46
N LEU A 324 -19.04 -7.61 2.21
CA LEU A 324 -19.95 -6.58 1.71
C LEU A 324 -21.42 -6.98 1.75
N PRO A 325 -21.81 -8.21 1.36
CA PRO A 325 -23.21 -8.63 1.48
C PRO A 325 -23.72 -8.59 2.95
N VAL A 326 -22.87 -8.94 3.92
CA VAL A 326 -23.19 -8.92 5.34
C VAL A 326 -23.31 -7.47 5.84
N ILE A 327 -22.34 -6.60 5.46
CA ILE A 327 -22.35 -5.19 5.84
C ILE A 327 -23.59 -4.47 5.32
N TRP A 328 -23.96 -4.69 4.06
CA TRP A 328 -25.13 -4.03 3.48
C TRP A 328 -26.47 -4.50 4.08
N ARG A 329 -26.55 -5.74 4.54
CA ARG A 329 -27.72 -6.28 5.27
C ARG A 329 -27.74 -5.90 6.75
N SER A 330 -26.63 -5.42 7.31
CA SER A 330 -26.53 -5.05 8.72
C SER A 330 -27.31 -3.74 9.03
N GLU A 331 -27.54 -3.46 10.30
CA GLU A 331 -28.15 -2.20 10.78
C GLU A 331 -27.17 -1.02 10.83
N GLN A 332 -25.96 -1.19 10.31
CA GLN A 332 -24.95 -0.13 10.32
C GLN A 332 -25.41 1.10 9.52
N PRO A 333 -25.08 2.31 9.95
CA PRO A 333 -25.46 3.54 9.25
C PRO A 333 -24.82 3.60 7.85
N LEU A 334 -25.51 4.29 6.93
CA LEU A 334 -25.11 4.36 5.52
C LEU A 334 -23.66 4.81 5.31
N PHE A 335 -23.17 5.76 6.11
CA PHE A 335 -21.79 6.25 5.97
C PHE A 335 -20.73 5.19 6.30
N ILE A 336 -21.05 4.22 7.19
CA ILE A 336 -20.17 3.05 7.46
C ILE A 336 -20.24 2.08 6.27
N LYS A 337 -21.44 1.79 5.74
CA LYS A 337 -21.62 0.89 4.58
C LYS A 337 -20.88 1.42 3.34
N LEU A 338 -21.01 2.71 3.05
CA LEU A 338 -20.32 3.35 1.92
C LEU A 338 -18.80 3.32 2.12
N GLU A 339 -18.31 3.70 3.31
CA GLU A 339 -16.87 3.67 3.60
C GLU A 339 -16.30 2.25 3.48
N ALA A 340 -16.98 1.25 4.03
CA ALA A 340 -16.58 -0.16 3.91
C ALA A 340 -16.55 -0.61 2.45
N THR A 341 -17.52 -0.16 1.63
CA THR A 341 -17.53 -0.46 0.20
C THR A 341 -16.30 0.12 -0.49
N PHE A 342 -16.02 1.41 -0.33
CA PHE A 342 -14.84 2.04 -0.92
C PHE A 342 -13.53 1.42 -0.41
N HIS A 343 -13.44 1.15 0.88
CA HIS A 343 -12.25 0.52 1.47
C HIS A 343 -11.97 -0.86 0.88
N LEU A 344 -12.96 -1.74 0.92
CA LEU A 344 -12.79 -3.14 0.50
C LEU A 344 -12.68 -3.30 -1.02
N THR A 345 -13.23 -2.35 -1.82
CA THR A 345 -13.19 -2.40 -3.29
C THR A 345 -12.12 -1.48 -3.90
N ALA A 346 -11.32 -0.78 -3.12
CA ALA A 346 -10.32 0.18 -3.62
C ALA A 346 -9.40 -0.42 -4.71
N ASN A 347 -9.07 -1.70 -4.57
CA ASN A 347 -8.19 -2.40 -5.50
C ASN A 347 -8.82 -2.74 -6.86
N LEU A 348 -10.14 -2.55 -7.04
CA LEU A 348 -10.78 -2.60 -8.37
C LEU A 348 -10.22 -1.54 -9.32
N ALA A 349 -9.60 -0.49 -8.77
CA ALA A 349 -8.90 0.49 -9.58
C ALA A 349 -7.78 -0.11 -10.45
N TYR A 350 -7.12 -1.21 -10.03
CA TYR A 350 -6.02 -1.81 -10.80
C TYR A 350 -6.45 -2.40 -12.15
N PRO A 351 -7.44 -3.30 -12.24
CA PRO A 351 -7.91 -3.76 -13.54
C PRO A 351 -8.54 -2.63 -14.38
N LEU A 352 -9.20 -1.66 -13.77
CA LEU A 352 -9.71 -0.49 -14.48
C LEU A 352 -8.58 0.35 -15.07
N MET A 353 -7.46 0.52 -14.36
CA MET A 353 -6.28 1.22 -14.86
C MET A 353 -5.60 0.48 -16.02
N ILE A 354 -5.62 -0.86 -16.05
CA ILE A 354 -5.13 -1.61 -17.22
C ILE A 354 -6.01 -1.32 -18.44
N LEU A 355 -7.33 -1.40 -18.27
CA LEU A 355 -8.27 -1.08 -19.36
C LEU A 355 -8.11 0.37 -19.82
N PHE A 356 -7.99 1.30 -18.89
CA PHE A 356 -7.69 2.71 -19.19
C PHE A 356 -6.40 2.87 -19.98
N SER A 357 -5.33 2.18 -19.56
CA SER A 357 -4.03 2.20 -20.25
C SER A 357 -4.14 1.76 -21.70
N LEU A 358 -4.95 0.72 -21.98
CA LEU A 358 -5.14 0.20 -23.32
C LEU A 358 -5.99 1.13 -24.21
N ILE A 359 -6.98 1.80 -23.62
CA ILE A 359 -7.94 2.67 -24.36
C ILE A 359 -7.40 4.08 -24.53
N LEU A 360 -6.50 4.56 -23.68
CA LEU A 360 -6.00 5.94 -23.67
C LEU A 360 -5.39 6.37 -25.00
N PHE A 361 -4.55 5.54 -25.64
CA PHE A 361 -3.94 5.86 -26.91
C PHE A 361 -4.92 5.83 -28.09
N PRO A 362 -5.78 4.81 -28.27
CA PRO A 362 -6.86 4.86 -29.24
C PRO A 362 -7.78 6.07 -29.09
N ALA A 363 -8.18 6.44 -27.87
CA ALA A 363 -9.00 7.61 -27.62
C ALA A 363 -8.30 8.91 -28.03
N MET A 364 -6.99 9.03 -27.78
CA MET A 364 -6.19 10.16 -28.24
C MET A 364 -6.17 10.26 -29.78
N ILE A 365 -6.04 9.12 -30.48
CA ILE A 365 -6.07 9.07 -31.96
C ILE A 365 -7.43 9.50 -32.49
N VAL A 366 -8.52 8.92 -31.97
CA VAL A 366 -9.90 9.27 -32.38
C VAL A 366 -10.13 10.77 -32.25
N ARG A 367 -9.81 11.35 -31.10
CA ARG A 367 -10.00 12.78 -30.82
C ARG A 367 -9.19 13.67 -31.74
N PHE A 368 -7.96 13.28 -32.07
CA PHE A 368 -7.15 14.03 -33.00
C PHE A 368 -7.76 14.09 -34.41
N TYR A 369 -8.17 12.92 -34.94
CA TYR A 369 -8.77 12.87 -36.29
C TYR A 369 -10.15 13.48 -36.39
N GLN A 370 -10.94 13.41 -35.32
CA GLN A 370 -12.28 14.02 -35.27
C GLN A 370 -12.23 15.51 -34.90
N GLY A 371 -11.07 16.05 -34.58
CA GLY A 371 -10.93 17.44 -34.12
C GLY A 371 -11.58 17.70 -32.74
N TRP A 372 -11.78 16.68 -31.94
CA TRP A 372 -12.45 16.73 -30.62
C TRP A 372 -11.51 17.20 -29.50
N PHE A 373 -10.69 18.21 -29.78
CA PHE A 373 -9.78 18.77 -28.75
C PHE A 373 -10.53 19.32 -27.54
N GLN A 374 -11.79 19.64 -27.71
CA GLN A 374 -12.68 20.18 -26.67
C GLN A 374 -13.11 19.12 -25.64
N MET A 375 -12.99 17.82 -25.93
CA MET A 375 -13.17 16.80 -24.92
C MET A 375 -12.23 16.94 -23.73
N LEU A 376 -11.17 17.75 -23.89
CA LEU A 376 -10.31 18.19 -22.81
C LEU A 376 -11.08 18.89 -21.67
N TYR A 377 -12.21 19.54 -21.96
CA TYR A 377 -13.09 20.11 -20.92
C TYR A 377 -13.74 19.05 -20.01
N LEU A 378 -13.93 17.82 -20.51
CA LEU A 378 -14.40 16.70 -19.71
C LEU A 378 -13.24 15.96 -19.06
N ASP A 379 -12.14 15.76 -19.79
CA ASP A 379 -10.95 15.07 -19.29
C ASP A 379 -10.30 15.83 -18.14
N LEU A 380 -10.10 17.13 -18.29
CA LEU A 380 -9.32 17.93 -17.34
C LEU A 380 -9.92 17.92 -15.92
N PRO A 381 -11.23 18.15 -15.71
CA PRO A 381 -11.83 18.01 -14.38
C PRO A 381 -11.71 16.60 -13.80
N LEU A 382 -12.01 15.58 -14.60
CA LEU A 382 -11.93 14.19 -14.14
C LEU A 382 -10.48 13.79 -13.82
N PHE A 383 -9.55 14.27 -14.65
CA PHE A 383 -8.13 14.02 -14.45
C PHE A 383 -7.58 14.77 -13.22
N ILE A 384 -7.97 16.04 -13.03
CA ILE A 384 -7.65 16.81 -11.82
C ILE A 384 -8.23 16.11 -10.58
N LEU A 385 -9.48 15.67 -10.65
CA LEU A 385 -10.10 14.94 -9.54
C LEU A 385 -9.35 13.65 -9.19
N SER A 386 -8.87 12.89 -10.15
CA SER A 386 -8.13 11.66 -9.90
C SER A 386 -6.68 11.91 -9.46
N THR A 387 -5.96 12.82 -10.11
CA THR A 387 -4.52 13.03 -9.91
C THR A 387 -4.20 13.96 -8.74
N CYS A 388 -4.91 15.09 -8.61
CA CYS A 388 -4.69 16.01 -7.50
C CYS A 388 -5.11 15.43 -6.16
N THR A 389 -6.08 14.49 -6.14
CA THR A 389 -6.42 13.76 -4.91
C THR A 389 -5.26 12.93 -4.41
N VAL A 390 -4.58 12.20 -5.29
CA VAL A 390 -3.43 11.39 -4.93
C VAL A 390 -2.32 12.26 -4.39
N SER A 391 -2.00 13.36 -5.09
CA SER A 391 -0.97 14.30 -4.66
C SER A 391 -1.31 14.97 -3.32
N GLY A 392 -2.53 15.49 -3.17
CA GLY A 392 -2.98 16.15 -1.94
C GLY A 392 -2.99 15.22 -0.73
N PHE A 393 -3.40 13.97 -0.93
CA PHE A 393 -3.38 12.93 0.09
C PHE A 393 -1.96 12.70 0.66
N TYR A 394 -0.95 12.54 -0.22
CA TYR A 394 0.43 12.35 0.23
C TYR A 394 1.06 13.63 0.77
N VAL A 395 0.75 14.81 0.23
CA VAL A 395 1.18 16.09 0.80
C VAL A 395 0.73 16.21 2.26
N VAL A 396 -0.54 15.92 2.54
CA VAL A 396 -1.09 16.00 3.90
C VAL A 396 -0.40 15.00 4.83
N SER A 397 -0.20 13.75 4.39
CA SER A 397 0.46 12.74 5.22
C SER A 397 1.93 13.07 5.52
N GLN A 398 2.70 13.48 4.49
CA GLN A 398 4.11 13.80 4.67
C GLN A 398 4.30 15.07 5.51
N ARG A 399 3.45 16.09 5.33
CA ARG A 399 3.49 17.29 6.16
C ARG A 399 3.14 17.01 7.62
N ALA A 400 2.24 16.04 7.88
CA ALA A 400 1.87 15.65 9.23
C ALA A 400 3.01 14.95 9.98
N LEU A 401 3.74 14.05 9.29
CA LEU A 401 4.83 13.27 9.89
C LEU A 401 6.17 13.99 9.90
N TYR A 402 6.47 14.76 8.85
CA TYR A 402 7.78 15.36 8.60
C TYR A 402 7.66 16.87 8.32
N PRO A 403 7.24 17.69 9.31
CA PRO A 403 6.93 19.12 9.09
C PRO A 403 8.10 19.94 8.51
N LYS A 404 9.36 19.51 8.74
CA LYS A 404 10.57 20.19 8.26
C LYS A 404 10.99 19.74 6.85
N ASP A 405 10.76 18.45 6.49
CA ASP A 405 11.34 17.82 5.29
C ASP A 405 10.30 17.39 4.24
N TRP A 406 9.00 17.65 4.48
CA TRP A 406 7.94 17.19 3.61
C TRP A 406 8.09 17.59 2.15
N MET A 407 8.60 18.82 1.86
CA MET A 407 8.78 19.30 0.49
C MET A 407 9.82 18.46 -0.28
N ARG A 408 10.92 18.07 0.35
CA ARG A 408 11.92 17.19 -0.27
C ARG A 408 11.31 15.83 -0.63
N ARG A 409 10.42 15.31 0.20
CA ARG A 409 9.74 14.03 -0.05
C ARG A 409 8.74 14.10 -1.20
N LEU A 410 8.18 15.27 -1.48
CA LEU A 410 7.27 15.46 -2.62
C LEU A 410 7.97 15.28 -3.98
N LEU A 411 9.27 15.39 -4.05
CA LEU A 411 10.04 15.09 -5.27
C LEU A 411 9.86 13.63 -5.72
N TYR A 412 9.52 12.73 -4.81
CA TYR A 412 9.21 11.33 -5.13
C TYR A 412 7.79 11.11 -5.64
N LEU A 413 6.87 12.09 -5.57
CA LEU A 413 5.47 11.89 -5.99
C LEU A 413 5.32 11.45 -7.46
N PRO A 414 6.01 12.03 -8.45
CA PRO A 414 5.91 11.54 -9.82
C PRO A 414 6.35 10.08 -9.94
N PHE A 415 7.40 9.68 -9.24
CA PHE A 415 7.89 8.31 -9.23
C PHE A 415 6.94 7.37 -8.47
N LEU A 416 6.32 7.83 -7.39
CA LEU A 416 5.26 7.11 -6.66
C LEU A 416 4.04 6.86 -7.58
N MET A 417 3.60 7.87 -8.33
CA MET A 417 2.49 7.72 -9.28
C MET A 417 2.84 6.73 -10.40
N ALA A 418 4.04 6.84 -10.96
CA ALA A 418 4.55 5.88 -11.95
C ALA A 418 4.62 4.46 -11.39
N THR A 419 5.12 4.29 -10.15
CA THR A 419 5.18 3.01 -9.45
C THR A 419 3.77 2.42 -9.26
N GLY A 420 2.79 3.23 -8.85
CA GLY A 420 1.39 2.84 -8.73
C GLY A 420 0.78 2.36 -10.06
N ILE A 421 1.09 3.05 -11.16
CA ILE A 421 0.69 2.64 -12.53
C ILE A 421 1.37 1.32 -12.90
N GLY A 422 2.67 1.18 -12.66
CA GLY A 422 3.41 -0.04 -12.99
C GLY A 422 2.92 -1.27 -12.22
N LEU A 423 2.40 -1.10 -10.99
CA LEU A 423 1.79 -2.20 -10.21
C LEU A 423 0.49 -2.73 -10.81
N THR A 424 -0.14 -2.02 -11.73
CA THR A 424 -1.49 -2.38 -12.23
C THR A 424 -1.54 -3.77 -12.85
N VAL A 425 -0.50 -4.22 -13.56
CA VAL A 425 -0.47 -5.56 -14.16
C VAL A 425 -0.45 -6.64 -13.10
N THR A 426 0.43 -6.51 -12.11
CA THR A 426 0.58 -7.47 -11.01
C THR A 426 -0.68 -7.51 -10.14
N ASN A 427 -1.14 -6.35 -9.70
CA ASN A 427 -2.30 -6.24 -8.80
C ASN A 427 -3.61 -6.47 -9.54
N GLY A 428 -3.73 -6.04 -10.80
CA GLY A 428 -4.90 -6.31 -11.64
C GLY A 428 -5.13 -7.81 -11.83
N LYS A 429 -4.06 -8.57 -12.12
CA LYS A 429 -4.12 -10.04 -12.15
C LYS A 429 -4.63 -10.59 -10.81
N ALA A 430 -4.07 -10.13 -9.69
CA ALA A 430 -4.44 -10.59 -8.35
C ALA A 430 -5.92 -10.29 -8.01
N VAL A 431 -6.41 -9.12 -8.41
CA VAL A 431 -7.82 -8.71 -8.25
C VAL A 431 -8.75 -9.58 -9.10
N ILE A 432 -8.42 -9.80 -10.38
CA ILE A 432 -9.20 -10.67 -11.27
C ILE A 432 -9.27 -12.09 -10.72
N GLU A 433 -8.15 -12.65 -10.26
CA GLU A 433 -8.14 -13.97 -9.61
C GLU A 433 -9.07 -14.00 -8.38
N ALA A 434 -9.07 -12.95 -7.55
CA ALA A 434 -9.97 -12.88 -6.40
C ALA A 434 -11.44 -12.82 -6.81
N LEU A 435 -11.78 -12.04 -7.84
CA LEU A 435 -13.14 -11.95 -8.38
C LEU A 435 -13.64 -13.29 -8.94
N LEU A 436 -12.76 -14.04 -9.60
CA LEU A 436 -13.06 -15.36 -10.15
C LEU A 436 -13.03 -16.49 -9.12
N GLY A 437 -12.62 -16.21 -7.87
CA GLY A 437 -12.52 -17.22 -6.82
C GLY A 437 -11.32 -18.15 -6.97
N ILE A 438 -10.31 -17.76 -7.73
CA ILE A 438 -9.09 -18.56 -7.93
C ILE A 438 -8.25 -18.49 -6.66
N GLU A 439 -8.07 -19.62 -6.00
CA GLU A 439 -7.23 -19.73 -4.82
C GLU A 439 -5.74 -19.64 -5.19
N SER A 440 -4.94 -19.13 -4.28
CA SER A 440 -3.49 -19.13 -4.36
C SER A 440 -2.87 -19.34 -2.99
N SER A 441 -1.78 -20.09 -2.96
CA SER A 441 -1.01 -20.27 -1.72
C SER A 441 -0.48 -18.93 -1.22
N PHE A 442 -0.41 -18.80 0.09
CA PHE A 442 0.24 -17.65 0.73
C PHE A 442 1.73 -17.63 0.39
N VAL A 443 2.15 -16.60 -0.32
CA VAL A 443 3.57 -16.35 -0.62
C VAL A 443 4.07 -15.25 0.29
N ARG A 444 5.02 -15.61 1.13
CA ARG A 444 5.68 -14.69 2.03
C ARG A 444 6.55 -13.66 1.28
N THR A 445 6.65 -12.45 1.81
CA THR A 445 7.61 -11.42 1.36
C THR A 445 8.95 -11.64 2.05
N PRO A 446 10.06 -11.94 1.35
CA PRO A 446 11.37 -12.08 1.95
C PRO A 446 11.81 -10.80 2.68
N LYS A 447 12.37 -10.97 3.89
CA LYS A 447 12.98 -9.90 4.68
C LYS A 447 14.46 -10.20 4.87
N TYR A 448 15.28 -9.21 4.63
CA TYR A 448 16.72 -9.41 4.48
C TYR A 448 17.54 -8.83 5.65
N ALA A 449 16.91 -8.31 6.69
CA ALA A 449 17.56 -7.56 7.77
C ALA A 449 18.48 -6.47 7.20
N VAL A 450 17.93 -5.61 6.35
CA VAL A 450 18.63 -4.48 5.74
C VAL A 450 18.20 -3.20 6.43
N GLU A 451 19.13 -2.59 7.16
CA GLU A 451 18.91 -1.35 7.90
C GLU A 451 19.66 -0.16 7.29
N ARG A 452 20.81 -0.43 6.66
CA ARG A 452 21.70 0.61 6.11
C ARG A 452 21.92 0.42 4.61
N ASN A 453 22.17 1.52 3.91
CA ASN A 453 22.41 1.54 2.46
C ASN A 453 23.61 0.69 2.01
N GLU A 454 24.52 0.38 2.92
CA GLU A 454 25.76 -0.38 2.66
C GLU A 454 25.53 -1.89 2.73
N GLU A 455 24.39 -2.33 3.27
CA GLU A 455 24.07 -3.75 3.44
C GLU A 455 23.50 -4.32 2.14
N GLY A 456 24.17 -5.35 1.63
CA GLY A 456 23.73 -6.09 0.44
C GLY A 456 22.77 -7.22 0.80
N TRP A 457 21.68 -7.32 0.07
CA TRP A 457 20.73 -8.43 0.18
C TRP A 457 20.96 -9.54 -0.87
N GLU A 458 21.75 -9.27 -1.91
CA GLU A 458 21.91 -10.13 -3.09
C GLU A 458 22.62 -11.45 -2.79
N ARG A 459 23.40 -11.48 -1.71
CA ARG A 459 24.11 -12.68 -1.22
C ARG A 459 23.29 -13.50 -0.24
N LYS A 460 22.17 -12.94 0.25
CA LYS A 460 21.30 -13.63 1.19
C LYS A 460 20.42 -14.63 0.43
N ASN A 461 20.43 -15.88 0.86
CA ASN A 461 19.77 -16.98 0.15
C ASN A 461 18.30 -17.08 0.54
N TYR A 462 17.43 -16.63 -0.34
CA TYR A 462 16.04 -17.06 -0.39
C TYR A 462 15.77 -17.78 -1.70
N VAL A 463 14.84 -18.73 -1.67
CA VAL A 463 14.42 -19.45 -2.88
C VAL A 463 13.86 -18.45 -3.91
N ARG A 464 14.55 -18.29 -5.04
CA ARG A 464 14.11 -17.40 -6.11
C ARG A 464 12.88 -17.98 -6.78
N ARG A 465 11.84 -17.20 -6.82
CA ARG A 465 10.65 -17.53 -7.61
C ARG A 465 10.97 -17.42 -9.09
N ARG A 466 10.43 -18.34 -9.91
CA ARG A 466 10.51 -18.22 -11.38
C ARG A 466 9.82 -16.92 -11.81
N ILE A 467 10.50 -16.16 -12.65
CA ILE A 467 9.94 -14.95 -13.26
C ILE A 467 8.87 -15.40 -14.25
N GLY A 468 7.62 -15.02 -14.00
CA GLY A 468 6.49 -15.32 -14.90
C GLY A 468 6.41 -14.35 -16.09
N TRP A 469 5.26 -14.33 -16.75
CA TRP A 469 4.99 -13.48 -17.92
C TRP A 469 4.77 -11.99 -17.60
N ILE A 470 4.55 -11.63 -16.31
CA ILE A 470 4.21 -10.27 -15.88
C ILE A 470 5.24 -9.22 -16.33
N PRO A 471 6.58 -9.41 -16.15
CA PRO A 471 7.55 -8.43 -16.62
C PRO A 471 7.53 -8.22 -18.14
N ALA A 472 7.23 -9.26 -18.91
CA ALA A 472 7.09 -9.12 -20.36
C ALA A 472 5.87 -8.28 -20.73
N ALA A 473 4.73 -8.46 -20.06
CA ALA A 473 3.54 -7.63 -20.26
C ALA A 473 3.79 -6.17 -19.87
N GLU A 474 4.50 -5.92 -18.77
CA GLU A 474 4.89 -4.56 -18.34
C GLU A 474 5.79 -3.89 -19.39
N LEU A 475 6.78 -4.60 -19.93
CA LEU A 475 7.65 -4.07 -20.99
C LEU A 475 6.91 -3.85 -22.31
N LEU A 476 5.95 -4.70 -22.67
CA LEU A 476 5.08 -4.49 -23.84
C LEU A 476 4.23 -3.22 -23.67
N LEU A 477 3.65 -2.98 -22.49
CA LEU A 477 2.94 -1.74 -22.19
C LEU A 477 3.87 -0.54 -22.20
N ALA A 478 5.11 -0.67 -21.72
CA ALA A 478 6.11 0.40 -21.84
C ALA A 478 6.39 0.75 -23.30
N GLY A 479 6.57 -0.24 -24.17
CA GLY A 479 6.72 -0.04 -25.63
C GLY A 479 5.48 0.62 -26.25
N TYR A 480 4.29 0.20 -25.84
CA TYR A 480 3.02 0.82 -26.28
C TYR A 480 2.96 2.30 -25.90
N PHE A 481 3.31 2.67 -24.65
CA PHE A 481 3.34 4.06 -24.22
C PHE A 481 4.48 4.87 -24.84
N LEU A 482 5.59 4.23 -25.20
CA LEU A 482 6.64 4.88 -25.98
C LEU A 482 6.12 5.27 -27.37
N CYS A 483 5.38 4.38 -28.06
CA CYS A 483 4.72 4.68 -29.32
C CYS A 483 3.66 5.79 -29.16
N ALA A 484 2.84 5.73 -28.12
CA ALA A 484 1.84 6.75 -27.82
C ALA A 484 2.49 8.13 -27.58
N MET A 485 3.62 8.17 -26.87
CA MET A 485 4.36 9.41 -26.61
C MET A 485 5.00 9.95 -27.89
N ALA A 486 5.61 9.10 -28.73
CA ALA A 486 6.16 9.49 -30.01
C ALA A 486 5.08 10.07 -30.95
N TYR A 487 3.90 9.42 -30.97
CA TYR A 487 2.75 9.93 -31.72
C TYR A 487 2.26 11.27 -31.17
N SER A 488 2.10 11.42 -29.84
CA SER A 488 1.69 12.68 -29.19
C SER A 488 2.62 13.83 -29.56
N LEU A 489 3.95 13.57 -29.56
CA LEU A 489 4.94 14.58 -29.97
C LEU A 489 4.85 14.91 -31.46
N SER A 490 4.62 13.92 -32.35
CA SER A 490 4.49 14.14 -33.80
C SER A 490 3.29 15.00 -34.18
N ILE A 491 2.19 14.92 -33.41
CA ILE A 491 0.99 15.75 -33.59
C ILE A 491 1.00 17.01 -32.72
N GLN A 492 2.14 17.35 -32.11
CA GLN A 492 2.35 18.51 -31.23
C GLN A 492 1.39 18.58 -30.02
N ASN A 493 0.88 17.45 -29.56
CA ASN A 493 0.06 17.36 -28.35
C ASN A 493 0.93 17.26 -27.09
N TYR A 494 1.60 18.35 -26.75
CA TYR A 494 2.53 18.41 -25.60
C TYR A 494 1.84 18.29 -24.23
N LEU A 495 0.55 18.60 -24.16
CA LEU A 495 -0.20 18.59 -22.88
C LEU A 495 -0.37 17.17 -22.33
N THR A 496 -0.52 16.16 -23.19
CA THR A 496 -0.68 14.76 -22.78
C THR A 496 0.65 14.07 -22.49
N THR A 497 1.77 14.59 -23.00
CA THR A 497 3.10 13.98 -22.89
C THR A 497 3.54 13.69 -21.44
N PRO A 498 3.38 14.60 -20.46
CA PRO A 498 3.77 14.31 -19.06
C PRO A 498 3.02 13.12 -18.46
N PHE A 499 1.76 12.94 -18.85
CA PHE A 499 0.93 11.82 -18.38
C PHE A 499 1.36 10.50 -19.02
N LEU A 500 1.56 10.50 -20.34
CA LEU A 500 2.08 9.32 -21.06
C LEU A 500 3.44 8.91 -20.50
N MET A 501 4.26 9.88 -20.09
CA MET A 501 5.55 9.63 -19.46
C MET A 501 5.43 8.87 -18.12
N LEU A 502 4.41 9.18 -17.30
CA LEU A 502 4.16 8.45 -16.04
C LEU A 502 3.87 6.96 -16.30
N PHE A 503 3.05 6.66 -17.33
CA PHE A 503 2.75 5.29 -17.74
C PHE A 503 3.99 4.59 -18.28
N LEU A 504 4.71 5.23 -19.20
CA LEU A 504 5.95 4.71 -19.77
C LEU A 504 6.97 4.37 -18.66
N VAL A 505 7.26 5.33 -17.78
CA VAL A 505 8.23 5.15 -16.69
C VAL A 505 7.76 4.07 -15.72
N GLY A 506 6.48 4.04 -15.37
CA GLY A 506 5.91 3.06 -14.45
C GLY A 506 6.06 1.62 -14.97
N TYR A 507 5.62 1.37 -16.17
CA TYR A 507 5.72 0.04 -16.79
C TYR A 507 7.17 -0.36 -17.10
N ALA A 508 7.99 0.56 -17.63
CA ALA A 508 9.40 0.32 -17.90
C ALA A 508 10.18 0.00 -16.61
N TYR A 509 9.96 0.77 -15.54
CA TYR A 509 10.62 0.53 -14.26
C TYR A 509 10.25 -0.83 -13.68
N MET A 510 8.95 -1.16 -13.59
CA MET A 510 8.50 -2.44 -13.04
C MET A 510 9.00 -3.63 -13.86
N GLY A 511 8.88 -3.59 -15.18
CA GLY A 511 9.34 -4.67 -16.05
C GLY A 511 10.86 -4.85 -16.00
N THR A 512 11.61 -3.76 -16.15
CA THR A 512 13.08 -3.80 -16.17
C THR A 512 13.65 -4.23 -14.81
N MET A 513 13.17 -3.64 -13.71
CA MET A 513 13.67 -3.98 -12.37
C MET A 513 13.32 -5.41 -11.97
N SER A 514 12.16 -5.93 -12.39
CA SER A 514 11.82 -7.34 -12.15
C SER A 514 12.83 -8.32 -12.76
N LEU A 515 13.45 -7.95 -13.87
CA LEU A 515 14.44 -8.78 -14.57
C LEU A 515 15.88 -8.49 -14.13
N LEU A 516 16.23 -7.21 -13.98
CA LEU A 516 17.60 -6.74 -13.91
C LEU A 516 18.06 -6.27 -12.53
N GLN A 517 17.18 -6.04 -11.56
CA GLN A 517 17.59 -5.48 -10.26
C GLN A 517 18.69 -6.32 -9.59
N THR A 518 18.56 -7.63 -9.55
CA THR A 518 19.57 -8.51 -8.95
C THR A 518 20.89 -8.53 -9.73
N PRO A 519 20.90 -8.71 -11.07
CA PRO A 519 22.14 -8.62 -11.86
C PRO A 519 22.84 -7.27 -11.74
N LEU A 520 22.10 -6.16 -11.83
CA LEU A 520 22.66 -4.81 -11.73
C LEU A 520 23.30 -4.55 -10.36
N ARG A 521 22.65 -4.96 -9.27
CA ARG A 521 23.23 -4.82 -7.94
C ARG A 521 24.44 -5.71 -7.72
N ARG A 522 24.45 -6.94 -8.22
CA ARG A 522 25.64 -7.78 -8.17
C ARG A 522 26.82 -7.12 -8.88
N LEU A 523 26.59 -6.55 -10.06
CA LEU A 523 27.60 -5.79 -10.78
C LEU A 523 28.08 -4.58 -9.98
N TRP A 524 27.16 -3.80 -9.39
CA TRP A 524 27.50 -2.64 -8.54
C TRP A 524 28.39 -3.03 -7.37
N PHE A 525 28.08 -4.09 -6.63
CA PHE A 525 28.89 -4.54 -5.50
C PHE A 525 30.19 -5.23 -5.90
N SER A 526 30.34 -5.64 -7.15
CA SER A 526 31.61 -6.14 -7.70
C SER A 526 32.59 -5.01 -8.08
N LEU A 527 32.11 -3.77 -8.23
CA LEU A 527 32.97 -2.62 -8.52
C LEU A 527 33.86 -2.27 -7.31
N PRO A 528 35.11 -1.81 -7.55
CA PRO A 528 35.99 -1.34 -6.49
C PRO A 528 35.37 -0.24 -5.62
N ALA A 529 35.66 -0.26 -4.33
CA ALA A 529 35.04 0.64 -3.35
C ALA A 529 35.18 2.14 -3.71
N PHE A 530 36.29 2.55 -4.31
CA PHE A 530 36.54 3.95 -4.70
C PHE A 530 35.58 4.45 -5.81
N ILE A 531 35.08 3.55 -6.69
CA ILE A 531 34.06 3.91 -7.71
C ILE A 531 32.71 4.13 -7.04
N ARG A 532 32.39 3.32 -6.04
CA ARG A 532 31.13 3.41 -5.28
C ARG A 532 31.00 4.68 -4.44
N VAL A 533 32.10 5.19 -3.92
CA VAL A 533 32.15 6.43 -3.12
C VAL A 533 31.95 7.67 -4.00
N ARG A 534 32.56 7.70 -5.20
CA ARG A 534 32.55 8.89 -6.08
C ARG A 534 31.13 9.24 -6.60
N THR A 535 30.24 8.26 -6.72
CA THR A 535 28.83 8.50 -7.09
C THR A 535 28.00 9.02 -5.91
N ARG A 536 28.45 8.84 -4.67
CA ARG A 536 27.79 9.32 -3.46
C ARG A 536 27.99 10.83 -3.26
N ASP A 537 29.20 11.33 -3.54
CA ASP A 537 29.54 12.76 -3.39
C ASP A 537 28.77 13.66 -4.38
N ILE A 538 28.36 13.12 -5.53
CA ILE A 538 27.54 13.84 -6.52
C ILE A 538 26.07 13.97 -6.06
N ALA A 539 25.58 13.00 -5.26
CA ALA A 539 24.19 12.99 -4.78
C ALA A 539 23.99 13.75 -3.45
N THR A 540 25.08 14.04 -2.71
CA THR A 540 25.03 14.61 -1.35
C THR A 540 25.80 15.94 -1.21
N ALA A 541 26.27 16.55 -2.31
CA ALA A 541 26.88 17.87 -2.26
C ALA A 541 25.88 18.88 -1.66
N PRO A 542 26.16 19.49 -0.50
CA PRO A 542 25.33 20.56 0.01
C PRO A 542 25.43 21.72 -0.98
N SER A 543 24.29 22.25 -1.39
CA SER A 543 24.24 23.55 -2.06
C SER A 543 24.71 24.59 -1.02
N GLU A 544 25.98 24.92 -1.05
CA GLU A 544 26.50 26.15 -0.43
C GLU A 544 25.95 27.33 -1.21
N GLY A 545 25.15 28.16 -0.54
CA GLY A 545 24.57 29.39 -1.06
C GLY A 545 23.31 29.78 -0.29
#